data_1b48d017d5d664fc20ed393760b174f4
#
_entry.id   1b48d017d5d664fc20ed393760b174f4
#
_cell.length_a   1.000
_cell.length_b   1.000
_cell.length_c   1.000
_cell.angle_alpha   90.00
_cell.angle_beta   90.00
_cell.angle_gamma   90.00
#
_symmetry.space_group_name_H-M   'P 1'
#
loop_
_entity.id
_entity.type
_entity.pdbx_description
1 polymer ?
#
loop_
_entity_poly.entity_id
_entity_poly.type
_entity_poly.pdbx_seq_one_letter_code
_entity_poly.pdbx_strand_id
1 'polypeptide(L)'
;MLKLKNITKDYLAGDSKVEALRGISIEFRKSEFVSILGPSGCGKTTLLNIIGGLDRYTTGDLIIAGRSTKKYKDKDWDAYRNHSIGFVFQSYNLIPHQTVLANVELALTLSGVSRAERRRRAADALSQVGLSDQMHKRPGQLSGGQMQRVAIARALVNDPEILLADEPTGALDSATSVQVMEILKNIAKDRLIIMVTHNPELAQQYSTRIVRLLDGQITDDTNPYDGGEEEAPAAANKEKTGRTSMSFFTALSLSFHNLMTKKARTFLTSFAGSIGIIGIALILSLSSGVQAYIDRVEEDTLSSYPIQLMETTVDYTSMMNAIMDVNAASATHDTDKIYSNTVMTEVT
;
A
#
# COMPACT_ATOMS: atom_id res chain seq x y z
N MET A 1 6.71 -20.26 -25.38
CA MET A 1 7.18 -19.73 -24.11
C MET A 1 6.67 -18.32 -23.84
N LEU A 2 7.25 -17.24 -24.34
CA LEU A 2 6.74 -15.85 -24.23
C LEU A 2 6.56 -15.26 -25.63
N LYS A 3 5.34 -14.80 -25.94
CA LYS A 3 5.00 -14.28 -27.26
C LYS A 3 4.08 -13.07 -27.15
N LEU A 4 4.46 -11.99 -27.82
CA LEU A 4 3.66 -10.78 -27.98
C LEU A 4 3.07 -10.77 -29.39
N LYS A 5 1.77 -10.51 -29.52
CA LYS A 5 1.07 -10.39 -30.80
C LYS A 5 0.39 -9.03 -30.89
N ASN A 6 0.92 -8.17 -31.74
CA ASN A 6 0.37 -6.84 -32.05
C ASN A 6 0.03 -6.02 -30.80
N ILE A 7 0.96 -5.97 -29.83
CA ILE A 7 0.77 -5.25 -28.58
C ILE A 7 0.84 -3.76 -28.82
N THR A 8 -0.22 -3.04 -28.41
CA THR A 8 -0.23 -1.58 -28.33
C THR A 8 -0.38 -1.11 -26.89
N LYS A 9 0.15 0.05 -26.60
CA LYS A 9 -0.03 0.71 -25.30
C LYS A 9 -0.19 2.20 -25.48
N ASP A 10 -1.30 2.70 -24.94
CA ASP A 10 -1.67 4.11 -24.92
C ASP A 10 -1.76 4.60 -23.49
N TYR A 11 -1.23 5.79 -23.24
CA TYR A 11 -1.39 6.52 -21.99
C TYR A 11 -2.21 7.79 -22.23
N LEU A 12 -3.10 8.11 -21.32
CA LEU A 12 -3.83 9.37 -21.31
C LEU A 12 -3.06 10.38 -20.47
N ALA A 13 -2.64 11.48 -21.07
CA ALA A 13 -1.98 12.60 -20.41
C ALA A 13 -2.88 13.84 -20.54
N GLY A 14 -3.81 14.02 -19.62
CA GLY A 14 -4.89 14.99 -19.75
C GLY A 14 -5.78 14.66 -20.96
N ASP A 15 -5.96 15.61 -21.86
CA ASP A 15 -6.75 15.42 -23.10
C ASP A 15 -5.94 14.81 -24.26
N SER A 16 -4.65 14.60 -24.09
CA SER A 16 -3.79 14.03 -25.13
C SER A 16 -3.54 12.54 -24.91
N LYS A 17 -3.48 11.77 -26.01
CA LYS A 17 -3.16 10.35 -26.05
C LYS A 17 -1.72 10.19 -26.50
N VAL A 18 -0.90 9.51 -25.70
CA VAL A 18 0.48 9.17 -26.01
C VAL A 18 0.56 7.68 -26.34
N GLU A 19 0.87 7.34 -27.59
CA GLU A 19 1.06 5.98 -28.04
C GLU A 19 2.48 5.51 -27.73
N ALA A 20 2.63 4.78 -26.64
CA ALA A 20 3.94 4.29 -26.18
C ALA A 20 4.41 3.02 -26.93
N LEU A 21 3.48 2.16 -27.35
CA LEU A 21 3.78 0.99 -28.20
C LEU A 21 2.77 0.92 -29.33
N ARG A 22 3.27 0.59 -30.54
CA ARG A 22 2.52 0.63 -31.79
C ARG A 22 2.57 -0.70 -32.53
N GLY A 23 1.95 -1.75 -31.95
CA GLY A 23 1.80 -3.05 -32.61
C GLY A 23 3.05 -3.93 -32.52
N ILE A 24 3.64 -4.06 -31.34
CA ILE A 24 4.80 -4.93 -31.10
C ILE A 24 4.42 -6.38 -31.25
N SER A 25 5.14 -7.10 -32.13
CA SER A 25 5.07 -8.54 -32.28
C SER A 25 6.47 -9.12 -32.16
N ILE A 26 6.68 -9.97 -31.17
CA ILE A 26 7.98 -10.62 -30.90
C ILE A 26 7.76 -11.91 -30.11
N GLU A 27 8.61 -12.90 -30.37
CA GLU A 27 8.61 -14.17 -29.67
C GLU A 27 10.00 -14.45 -29.09
N PHE A 28 10.07 -14.98 -27.87
CA PHE A 28 11.31 -15.23 -27.15
C PHE A 28 11.56 -16.73 -26.98
N ARG A 29 12.83 -17.13 -27.05
CA ARG A 29 13.29 -18.49 -26.72
C ARG A 29 13.32 -18.71 -25.22
N LYS A 30 13.41 -19.97 -24.82
CA LYS A 30 13.41 -20.33 -23.39
C LYS A 30 14.68 -19.88 -22.65
N SER A 31 15.81 -19.93 -23.32
CA SER A 31 17.12 -19.54 -22.78
C SER A 31 17.81 -18.65 -23.81
N GLU A 32 17.79 -17.36 -23.60
CA GLU A 32 18.53 -16.39 -24.42
C GLU A 32 18.76 -15.10 -23.61
N PHE A 33 19.76 -14.33 -24.04
CA PHE A 33 20.00 -12.99 -23.52
C PHE A 33 19.60 -11.96 -24.58
N VAL A 34 18.44 -11.36 -24.42
CA VAL A 34 17.91 -10.36 -25.35
C VAL A 34 18.14 -8.96 -24.78
N SER A 35 18.78 -8.09 -25.56
CA SER A 35 18.85 -6.67 -25.28
C SER A 35 17.90 -5.88 -26.16
N ILE A 36 17.05 -5.05 -25.54
CA ILE A 36 16.19 -4.08 -26.21
C ILE A 36 16.89 -2.74 -26.19
N LEU A 37 17.34 -2.29 -27.35
CA LEU A 37 18.02 -1.02 -27.57
C LEU A 37 17.08 0.04 -28.14
N GLY A 38 17.27 1.29 -27.77
CA GLY A 38 16.56 2.43 -28.36
C GLY A 38 16.78 3.71 -27.57
N PRO A 39 16.42 4.87 -28.15
CA PRO A 39 16.53 6.16 -27.46
C PRO A 39 15.60 6.24 -26.24
N SER A 40 15.83 7.25 -25.39
CA SER A 40 14.94 7.51 -24.25
C SER A 40 13.54 7.85 -24.77
N GLY A 41 12.50 7.31 -24.09
CA GLY A 41 11.10 7.56 -24.45
C GLY A 41 10.52 6.69 -25.57
N CYS A 42 11.31 5.81 -26.22
CA CYS A 42 10.80 4.97 -27.32
C CYS A 42 9.92 3.78 -26.88
N GLY A 43 9.59 3.63 -25.59
CA GLY A 43 8.68 2.59 -25.09
C GLY A 43 9.34 1.35 -24.48
N LYS A 44 10.68 1.31 -24.28
CA LYS A 44 11.42 0.14 -23.74
C LYS A 44 10.92 -0.30 -22.36
N THR A 45 10.90 0.61 -21.40
CA THR A 45 10.41 0.32 -20.04
C THR A 45 8.93 -0.04 -20.04
N THR A 46 8.12 0.58 -20.91
CA THR A 46 6.71 0.20 -21.10
C THR A 46 6.58 -1.24 -21.57
N LEU A 47 7.38 -1.64 -22.58
CA LEU A 47 7.40 -3.02 -23.06
C LEU A 47 7.81 -4.00 -21.96
N LEU A 48 8.86 -3.67 -21.20
CA LEU A 48 9.33 -4.49 -20.08
C LEU A 48 8.27 -4.64 -18.99
N ASN A 49 7.57 -3.56 -18.64
CA ASN A 49 6.49 -3.56 -17.66
C ASN A 49 5.29 -4.41 -18.11
N ILE A 50 4.93 -4.38 -19.37
CA ILE A 50 3.87 -5.23 -19.92
C ILE A 50 4.28 -6.70 -19.87
N ILE A 51 5.50 -7.05 -20.28
CA ILE A 51 6.04 -8.41 -20.19
C ILE A 51 6.04 -8.88 -18.72
N GLY A 52 6.44 -8.02 -17.80
CA GLY A 52 6.48 -8.31 -16.35
C GLY A 52 5.12 -8.32 -15.66
N GLY A 53 4.04 -7.97 -16.36
CA GLY A 53 2.70 -7.87 -15.76
C GLY A 53 2.56 -6.74 -14.75
N LEU A 54 3.43 -5.72 -14.80
CA LEU A 54 3.35 -4.51 -13.98
C LEU A 54 2.40 -3.46 -14.61
N ASP A 55 2.23 -3.52 -15.93
CA ASP A 55 1.28 -2.71 -16.67
C ASP A 55 0.48 -3.58 -17.65
N ARG A 56 -0.68 -3.09 -18.08
CA ARG A 56 -1.55 -3.78 -19.03
C ARG A 56 -1.45 -3.14 -20.41
N TYR A 57 -1.41 -3.96 -21.45
CA TYR A 57 -1.47 -3.48 -22.83
C TYR A 57 -2.88 -2.97 -23.18
N THR A 58 -2.98 -2.08 -24.16
CA THR A 58 -4.26 -1.52 -24.63
C THR A 58 -4.94 -2.49 -25.60
N THR A 59 -4.20 -2.97 -26.62
CA THR A 59 -4.69 -4.00 -27.56
C THR A 59 -3.62 -5.03 -27.85
N GLY A 60 -3.96 -6.10 -28.55
CA GLY A 60 -3.05 -7.20 -28.84
C GLY A 60 -3.25 -8.40 -27.93
N ASP A 61 -2.26 -9.26 -27.84
CA ASP A 61 -2.28 -10.43 -26.96
C ASP A 61 -0.87 -10.79 -26.48
N LEU A 62 -0.72 -10.91 -25.16
CA LEU A 62 0.48 -11.46 -24.53
C LEU A 62 0.21 -12.92 -24.19
N ILE A 63 1.02 -13.82 -24.72
CA ILE A 63 0.91 -15.27 -24.53
C ILE A 63 2.09 -15.75 -23.69
N ILE A 64 1.80 -16.38 -22.55
CA ILE A 64 2.77 -16.91 -21.59
C ILE A 64 2.53 -18.41 -21.46
N ALA A 65 3.57 -19.20 -21.72
CA ALA A 65 3.50 -20.68 -21.71
C ALA A 65 2.30 -21.22 -22.50
N GLY A 66 2.03 -20.64 -23.68
CA GLY A 66 0.93 -21.04 -24.57
C GLY A 66 -0.46 -20.52 -24.15
N ARG A 67 -0.60 -19.78 -23.02
CA ARG A 67 -1.87 -19.24 -22.54
C ARG A 67 -1.98 -17.74 -22.77
N SER A 68 -3.07 -17.29 -23.38
CA SER A 68 -3.37 -15.87 -23.56
C SER A 68 -3.67 -15.20 -22.22
N THR A 69 -3.04 -14.05 -21.98
CA THR A 69 -3.26 -13.25 -20.75
C THR A 69 -4.55 -12.45 -20.76
N LYS A 70 -5.30 -12.40 -21.88
CA LYS A 70 -6.63 -11.77 -21.94
C LYS A 70 -7.62 -12.36 -20.92
N LYS A 71 -7.41 -13.62 -20.54
CA LYS A 71 -8.25 -14.35 -19.57
C LYS A 71 -7.67 -14.33 -18.16
N TYR A 72 -6.52 -13.67 -17.93
CA TYR A 72 -5.88 -13.62 -16.63
C TYR A 72 -6.68 -12.71 -15.68
N LYS A 73 -6.93 -13.23 -14.48
CA LYS A 73 -7.43 -12.48 -13.34
C LYS A 73 -6.25 -11.93 -12.52
N ASP A 74 -6.51 -11.03 -11.58
CA ASP A 74 -5.45 -10.46 -10.74
C ASP A 74 -4.62 -11.54 -10.01
N LYS A 75 -5.23 -12.63 -9.58
CA LYS A 75 -4.54 -13.78 -8.99
C LYS A 75 -3.55 -14.48 -9.95
N ASP A 76 -3.89 -14.56 -11.24
CA ASP A 76 -3.00 -15.17 -12.24
C ASP A 76 -1.79 -14.28 -12.49
N TRP A 77 -2.01 -12.96 -12.51
CA TRP A 77 -0.93 -11.97 -12.60
C TRP A 77 -0.03 -11.97 -11.36
N ASP A 78 -0.61 -12.09 -10.15
CA ASP A 78 0.16 -12.21 -8.91
C ASP A 78 1.02 -13.49 -8.91
N ALA A 79 0.46 -14.61 -9.33
CA ALA A 79 1.19 -15.87 -9.46
C ALA A 79 2.33 -15.75 -10.48
N TYR A 80 2.08 -15.15 -11.64
CA TYR A 80 3.07 -14.91 -12.69
C TYR A 80 4.23 -14.04 -12.17
N ARG A 81 3.94 -12.89 -11.54
CA ARG A 81 4.97 -12.01 -10.97
C ARG A 81 5.79 -12.67 -9.88
N ASN A 82 5.15 -13.49 -9.03
CA ASN A 82 5.84 -14.09 -7.89
C ASN A 82 6.67 -15.32 -8.23
N HIS A 83 6.29 -16.06 -9.27
CA HIS A 83 6.95 -17.34 -9.57
C HIS A 83 7.71 -17.38 -10.91
N SER A 84 7.23 -16.63 -11.91
CA SER A 84 7.81 -16.72 -13.26
C SER A 84 8.74 -15.56 -13.60
N ILE A 85 8.63 -14.43 -12.91
CA ILE A 85 9.37 -13.21 -13.21
C ILE A 85 10.31 -12.81 -12.08
N GLY A 86 11.57 -12.51 -12.43
CA GLY A 86 12.48 -11.72 -11.61
C GLY A 86 12.64 -10.32 -12.20
N PHE A 87 12.61 -9.28 -11.37
CA PHE A 87 12.75 -7.90 -11.85
C PHE A 87 13.99 -7.23 -11.24
N VAL A 88 14.86 -6.69 -12.10
CA VAL A 88 16.03 -5.89 -11.76
C VAL A 88 15.79 -4.47 -12.26
N PHE A 89 15.62 -3.52 -11.37
CA PHE A 89 15.34 -2.12 -11.69
C PHE A 89 16.64 -1.30 -11.80
N GLN A 90 16.59 -0.20 -12.52
CA GLN A 90 17.68 0.78 -12.62
C GLN A 90 18.03 1.37 -11.24
N SER A 91 17.02 1.73 -10.45
CA SER A 91 17.19 2.16 -9.07
C SER A 91 17.08 0.94 -8.15
N TYR A 92 18.08 0.39 -7.66
CA TYR A 92 18.15 -0.86 -6.88
C TYR A 92 16.90 -1.24 -6.07
N ASN A 93 16.06 -0.28 -5.68
CA ASN A 93 14.80 -0.43 -4.93
C ASN A 93 14.98 -1.30 -3.67
N LEU A 94 16.10 -1.10 -2.97
CA LEU A 94 16.38 -1.75 -1.70
C LEU A 94 15.79 -0.96 -0.55
N ILE A 95 15.31 -1.66 0.47
CA ILE A 95 14.79 -1.05 1.70
C ILE A 95 15.97 -0.64 2.58
N PRO A 96 16.23 0.69 2.78
CA PRO A 96 17.49 1.17 3.36
C PRO A 96 17.74 0.75 4.81
N HIS A 97 16.67 0.54 5.57
CA HIS A 97 16.76 0.19 7.00
C HIS A 97 16.82 -1.32 7.26
N GLN A 98 16.63 -2.14 6.24
CA GLN A 98 16.76 -3.60 6.31
C GLN A 98 18.17 -4.03 5.91
N THR A 99 18.58 -5.22 6.41
CA THR A 99 19.82 -5.83 5.97
C THR A 99 19.73 -6.31 4.52
N VAL A 100 20.86 -6.60 3.91
CA VAL A 100 20.98 -7.20 2.57
C VAL A 100 20.20 -8.51 2.51
N LEU A 101 20.41 -9.39 3.48
CA LEU A 101 19.68 -10.65 3.58
C LEU A 101 18.16 -10.44 3.66
N ALA A 102 17.70 -9.53 4.52
CA ALA A 102 16.28 -9.24 4.68
C ALA A 102 15.64 -8.64 3.41
N ASN A 103 16.38 -7.85 2.63
CA ASN A 103 15.93 -7.35 1.33
C ASN A 103 15.70 -8.47 0.31
N VAL A 104 16.53 -9.52 0.33
CA VAL A 104 16.34 -10.69 -0.55
C VAL A 104 15.23 -11.61 -0.02
N GLU A 105 15.18 -11.86 1.30
CA GLU A 105 14.11 -12.64 1.95
C GLU A 105 12.70 -12.09 1.66
N LEU A 106 12.56 -10.77 1.44
CA LEU A 106 11.28 -10.12 1.22
C LEU A 106 10.53 -10.70 0.01
N ALA A 107 11.23 -11.01 -1.07
CA ALA A 107 10.63 -11.60 -2.26
C ALA A 107 10.00 -12.98 -1.99
N LEU A 108 10.56 -13.73 -1.05
CA LEU A 108 10.03 -15.04 -0.64
C LEU A 108 8.87 -14.94 0.39
N THR A 109 8.64 -13.78 0.96
CA THR A 109 7.61 -13.61 2.00
C THR A 109 6.21 -13.83 1.44
N LEU A 110 6.00 -13.50 0.17
CA LEU A 110 4.73 -13.69 -0.53
C LEU A 110 4.53 -15.10 -1.08
N SER A 111 5.60 -15.90 -1.15
CA SER A 111 5.57 -17.25 -1.73
C SER A 111 5.18 -18.37 -0.72
N GLY A 112 4.79 -18.01 0.51
CA GLY A 112 4.33 -18.96 1.52
C GLY A 112 5.43 -19.87 2.10
N VAL A 113 6.71 -19.54 1.84
CA VAL A 113 7.88 -20.32 2.28
C VAL A 113 8.17 -20.08 3.77
N SER A 114 8.57 -21.12 4.51
CA SER A 114 8.93 -21.02 5.93
C SER A 114 10.10 -20.06 6.15
N ARG A 115 10.18 -19.46 7.36
CA ARG A 115 11.25 -18.49 7.67
C ARG A 115 12.66 -19.08 7.53
N ALA A 116 12.87 -20.32 7.94
CA ALA A 116 14.17 -20.97 7.84
C ALA A 116 14.57 -21.18 6.38
N GLU A 117 13.65 -21.64 5.55
CA GLU A 117 13.87 -21.87 4.13
C GLU A 117 14.07 -20.56 3.36
N ARG A 118 13.30 -19.49 3.69
CA ARG A 118 13.53 -18.15 3.12
C ARG A 118 14.95 -17.66 3.35
N ARG A 119 15.42 -17.80 4.60
CA ARG A 119 16.77 -17.36 4.98
C ARG A 119 17.84 -18.16 4.24
N ARG A 120 17.65 -19.47 4.11
CA ARG A 120 18.57 -20.34 3.36
C ARG A 120 18.64 -19.92 1.89
N ARG A 121 17.48 -19.83 1.20
CA ARG A 121 17.43 -19.44 -0.21
C ARG A 121 17.99 -18.06 -0.47
N ALA A 122 17.71 -17.11 0.43
CA ALA A 122 18.24 -15.75 0.32
C ALA A 122 19.77 -15.72 0.48
N ALA A 123 20.32 -16.53 1.40
CA ALA A 123 21.76 -16.68 1.56
C ALA A 123 22.41 -17.34 0.32
N ASP A 124 21.78 -18.38 -0.21
CA ASP A 124 22.25 -19.07 -1.44
C ASP A 124 22.25 -18.09 -2.65
N ALA A 125 21.18 -17.30 -2.82
CA ALA A 125 21.11 -16.30 -3.89
C ALA A 125 22.18 -15.20 -3.75
N LEU A 126 22.46 -14.74 -2.54
CA LEU A 126 23.52 -13.77 -2.27
C LEU A 126 24.91 -14.36 -2.53
N SER A 127 25.10 -15.64 -2.22
CA SER A 127 26.35 -16.35 -2.55
C SER A 127 26.59 -16.44 -4.06
N GLN A 128 25.54 -16.71 -4.85
CA GLN A 128 25.63 -16.76 -6.32
C GLN A 128 26.10 -15.44 -6.96
N VAL A 129 25.82 -14.32 -6.32
CA VAL A 129 26.27 -12.99 -6.79
C VAL A 129 27.53 -12.48 -6.05
N GLY A 130 28.19 -13.34 -5.28
CA GLY A 130 29.44 -13.03 -4.58
C GLY A 130 29.29 -12.03 -3.44
N LEU A 131 28.20 -12.12 -2.65
CA LEU A 131 27.89 -11.22 -1.52
C LEU A 131 27.69 -11.95 -0.19
N SER A 132 28.24 -13.15 -0.02
CA SER A 132 28.14 -13.96 1.20
C SER A 132 28.54 -13.17 2.46
N ASP A 133 29.64 -12.40 2.39
CA ASP A 133 30.20 -11.64 3.52
C ASP A 133 29.44 -10.34 3.81
N GLN A 134 28.49 -9.96 2.95
CA GLN A 134 27.77 -8.69 3.04
C GLN A 134 26.33 -8.84 3.57
N MET A 135 25.88 -10.04 3.89
CA MET A 135 24.49 -10.36 4.22
C MET A 135 23.89 -9.54 5.37
N HIS A 136 24.73 -9.18 6.34
CA HIS A 136 24.32 -8.44 7.56
C HIS A 136 24.41 -6.92 7.42
N LYS A 137 25.03 -6.42 6.36
CA LYS A 137 25.14 -4.99 6.10
C LYS A 137 23.79 -4.41 5.63
N ARG A 138 23.67 -3.09 5.70
CA ARG A 138 22.55 -2.34 5.14
C ARG A 138 22.94 -1.74 3.79
N PRO A 139 21.97 -1.43 2.90
CA PRO A 139 22.25 -0.84 1.60
C PRO A 139 23.18 0.37 1.62
N GLY A 140 23.03 1.29 2.59
CA GLY A 140 23.91 2.45 2.72
C GLY A 140 25.37 2.15 3.08
N GLN A 141 25.71 0.89 3.34
CA GLN A 141 27.09 0.44 3.62
C GLN A 141 27.71 -0.29 2.42
N LEU A 142 27.01 -0.32 1.29
CA LEU A 142 27.40 -1.02 0.06
C LEU A 142 27.76 -0.02 -1.04
N SER A 143 28.64 -0.44 -1.95
CA SER A 143 28.83 0.26 -3.23
C SER A 143 27.63 0.10 -4.17
N GLY A 144 27.51 0.98 -5.18
CA GLY A 144 26.44 0.88 -6.20
C GLY A 144 26.36 -0.51 -6.86
N GLY A 145 27.50 -1.07 -7.25
CA GLY A 145 27.56 -2.41 -7.84
C GLY A 145 27.21 -3.53 -6.87
N GLN A 146 27.54 -3.39 -5.58
CA GLN A 146 27.09 -4.34 -4.57
C GLN A 146 25.58 -4.25 -4.38
N MET A 147 24.99 -3.05 -4.36
CA MET A 147 23.53 -2.87 -4.30
C MET A 147 22.84 -3.49 -5.52
N GLN A 148 23.40 -3.34 -6.71
CA GLN A 148 22.86 -3.96 -7.91
C GLN A 148 22.90 -5.48 -7.85
N ARG A 149 24.00 -6.07 -7.36
CA ARG A 149 24.09 -7.51 -7.13
C ARG A 149 23.07 -8.01 -6.10
N VAL A 150 22.78 -7.24 -5.06
CA VAL A 150 21.68 -7.55 -4.12
C VAL A 150 20.33 -7.54 -4.85
N ALA A 151 20.08 -6.55 -5.73
CA ALA A 151 18.83 -6.49 -6.51
C ALA A 151 18.70 -7.70 -7.45
N ILE A 152 19.80 -8.15 -8.07
CA ILE A 152 19.83 -9.38 -8.89
C ILE A 152 19.56 -10.62 -8.02
N ALA A 153 20.19 -10.76 -6.84
CA ALA A 153 19.94 -11.87 -5.93
C ALA A 153 18.46 -11.92 -5.49
N ARG A 154 17.86 -10.75 -5.20
CA ARG A 154 16.44 -10.63 -4.87
C ARG A 154 15.53 -11.06 -6.04
N ALA A 155 15.91 -10.73 -7.28
CA ALA A 155 15.17 -11.15 -8.46
C ALA A 155 15.24 -12.67 -8.70
N LEU A 156 16.36 -13.30 -8.33
CA LEU A 156 16.62 -14.73 -8.57
C LEU A 156 16.07 -15.66 -7.48
N VAL A 157 15.79 -15.15 -6.29
CA VAL A 157 15.53 -15.99 -5.10
C VAL A 157 14.28 -16.86 -5.20
N ASN A 158 13.32 -16.48 -6.05
CA ASN A 158 12.11 -17.27 -6.37
C ASN A 158 12.32 -18.25 -7.52
N ASP A 159 13.54 -18.38 -8.05
CA ASP A 159 13.89 -19.23 -9.18
C ASP A 159 13.04 -18.95 -10.44
N PRO A 160 12.99 -17.69 -10.92
CA PRO A 160 12.12 -17.30 -12.03
C PRO A 160 12.61 -17.85 -13.36
N GLU A 161 11.70 -18.14 -14.29
CA GLU A 161 12.03 -18.53 -15.68
C GLU A 161 12.51 -17.36 -16.54
N ILE A 162 12.06 -16.14 -16.20
CA ILE A 162 12.32 -14.91 -16.95
C ILE A 162 12.90 -13.85 -16.01
N LEU A 163 14.04 -13.27 -16.39
CA LEU A 163 14.62 -12.13 -15.69
C LEU A 163 14.50 -10.88 -16.56
N LEU A 164 13.82 -9.87 -16.04
CA LEU A 164 13.64 -8.57 -16.67
C LEU A 164 14.60 -7.57 -16.02
N ALA A 165 15.42 -6.90 -16.81
CA ALA A 165 16.42 -5.96 -16.32
C ALA A 165 16.25 -4.60 -17.02
N ASP A 166 15.87 -3.59 -16.26
CA ASP A 166 15.71 -2.22 -16.75
C ASP A 166 16.98 -1.42 -16.42
N GLU A 167 17.82 -1.17 -17.42
CA GLU A 167 19.08 -0.44 -17.33
C GLU A 167 19.97 -0.89 -16.15
N PRO A 168 20.31 -2.18 -16.02
CA PRO A 168 20.96 -2.73 -14.82
C PRO A 168 22.36 -2.17 -14.55
N THR A 169 22.95 -1.48 -15.50
CA THR A 169 24.30 -0.88 -15.40
C THR A 169 24.28 0.65 -15.45
N GLY A 170 23.11 1.28 -15.60
CA GLY A 170 22.99 2.72 -15.87
C GLY A 170 23.53 3.64 -14.78
N ALA A 171 23.67 3.16 -13.54
CA ALA A 171 24.20 3.93 -12.40
C ALA A 171 25.58 3.41 -11.93
N LEU A 172 26.28 2.60 -12.73
CA LEU A 172 27.54 1.95 -12.36
C LEU A 172 28.71 2.45 -13.18
N ASP A 173 29.89 2.37 -12.59
CA ASP A 173 31.17 2.53 -13.32
C ASP A 173 31.41 1.35 -14.28
N SER A 174 32.34 1.53 -15.24
CA SER A 174 32.59 0.56 -16.30
C SER A 174 33.05 -0.80 -15.75
N ALA A 175 33.91 -0.84 -14.75
CA ALA A 175 34.45 -2.09 -14.19
C ALA A 175 33.34 -2.88 -13.46
N THR A 176 32.50 -2.20 -12.71
CA THR A 176 31.37 -2.79 -12.00
C THR A 176 30.27 -3.24 -12.98
N SER A 177 30.06 -2.49 -14.07
CA SER A 177 29.12 -2.84 -15.13
C SER A 177 29.47 -4.19 -15.76
N VAL A 178 30.76 -4.42 -16.05
CA VAL A 178 31.27 -5.71 -16.57
C VAL A 178 30.95 -6.85 -15.60
N GLN A 179 31.17 -6.66 -14.29
CA GLN A 179 30.87 -7.70 -13.29
C GLN A 179 29.38 -8.06 -13.28
N VAL A 180 28.50 -7.06 -13.33
CA VAL A 180 27.06 -7.27 -13.38
C VAL A 180 26.65 -7.99 -14.66
N MET A 181 27.20 -7.61 -15.81
CA MET A 181 26.91 -8.24 -17.10
C MET A 181 27.39 -9.68 -17.17
N GLU A 182 28.54 -10.02 -16.57
CA GLU A 182 29.02 -11.42 -16.49
C GLU A 182 28.07 -12.28 -15.61
N ILE A 183 27.54 -11.74 -14.52
CA ILE A 183 26.54 -12.44 -13.72
C ILE A 183 25.28 -12.70 -14.56
N LEU A 184 24.75 -11.69 -15.23
CA LEU A 184 23.56 -11.84 -16.09
C LEU A 184 23.82 -12.85 -17.23
N LYS A 185 24.98 -12.79 -17.90
CA LYS A 185 25.35 -13.75 -18.96
C LYS A 185 25.37 -15.19 -18.45
N ASN A 186 25.87 -15.42 -17.24
CA ASN A 186 25.88 -16.76 -16.67
C ASN A 186 24.45 -17.25 -16.36
N ILE A 187 23.56 -16.38 -15.89
CA ILE A 187 22.15 -16.69 -15.63
C ILE A 187 21.40 -16.99 -16.94
N ALA A 188 21.74 -16.33 -18.04
CA ALA A 188 21.10 -16.50 -19.35
C ALA A 188 21.30 -17.90 -19.98
N LYS A 189 22.23 -18.70 -19.45
CA LYS A 189 22.44 -20.07 -19.93
C LYS A 189 21.23 -20.97 -19.72
N ASP A 190 20.49 -20.73 -18.63
CA ASP A 190 19.36 -21.57 -18.21
C ASP A 190 18.01 -20.84 -18.24
N ARG A 191 18.01 -19.51 -18.48
CA ARG A 191 16.82 -18.65 -18.37
C ARG A 191 16.76 -17.63 -19.48
N LEU A 192 15.55 -17.10 -19.73
CA LEU A 192 15.36 -15.94 -20.58
C LEU A 192 15.72 -14.67 -19.81
N ILE A 193 16.66 -13.87 -20.33
CA ILE A 193 16.92 -12.52 -19.86
C ILE A 193 16.48 -11.52 -20.92
N ILE A 194 15.64 -10.57 -20.52
CA ILE A 194 15.28 -9.42 -21.36
C ILE A 194 15.79 -8.15 -20.65
N MET A 195 16.82 -7.57 -21.24
CA MET A 195 17.45 -6.35 -20.73
C MET A 195 17.10 -5.16 -21.60
N VAL A 196 16.71 -4.07 -20.97
CA VAL A 196 16.61 -2.76 -21.62
C VAL A 196 17.88 -1.99 -21.32
N THR A 197 18.49 -1.41 -22.33
CA THR A 197 19.67 -0.56 -22.17
C THR A 197 19.77 0.47 -23.28
N HIS A 198 20.47 1.55 -23.01
CA HIS A 198 20.86 2.54 -24.01
C HIS A 198 22.33 2.41 -24.41
N ASN A 199 23.08 1.43 -23.85
CA ASN A 199 24.48 1.17 -24.15
C ASN A 199 24.61 0.06 -25.21
N PRO A 200 24.93 0.41 -26.48
CA PRO A 200 25.07 -0.58 -27.56
C PRO A 200 26.27 -1.48 -27.40
N GLU A 201 27.37 -1.04 -26.80
CA GLU A 201 28.58 -1.80 -26.61
C GLU A 201 28.34 -3.01 -25.69
N LEU A 202 27.72 -2.75 -24.53
CA LEU A 202 27.35 -3.82 -23.58
C LEU A 202 26.35 -4.79 -24.21
N ALA A 203 25.39 -4.29 -24.99
CA ALA A 203 24.44 -5.15 -25.66
C ALA A 203 25.12 -6.06 -26.68
N GLN A 204 26.05 -5.54 -27.50
CA GLN A 204 26.80 -6.34 -28.49
C GLN A 204 27.70 -7.38 -27.84
N GLN A 205 28.35 -7.04 -26.74
CA GLN A 205 29.30 -7.92 -26.06
C GLN A 205 28.64 -9.09 -25.32
N TYR A 206 27.45 -8.86 -24.72
CA TYR A 206 26.87 -9.82 -23.79
C TYR A 206 25.60 -10.51 -24.29
N SER A 207 24.84 -9.88 -25.20
CA SER A 207 23.55 -10.41 -25.63
C SER A 207 23.69 -11.40 -26.81
N THR A 208 22.84 -12.39 -26.83
CA THR A 208 22.71 -13.35 -27.95
C THR A 208 21.78 -12.84 -29.05
N ARG A 209 20.95 -11.82 -28.70
CA ARG A 209 19.98 -11.18 -29.60
C ARG A 209 19.78 -9.72 -29.20
N ILE A 210 19.76 -8.85 -30.21
CA ILE A 210 19.52 -7.41 -30.01
C ILE A 210 18.30 -7.02 -30.82
N VAL A 211 17.32 -6.41 -30.12
CA VAL A 211 16.10 -5.88 -30.71
C VAL A 211 16.14 -4.36 -30.61
N ARG A 212 16.01 -3.66 -31.74
CA ARG A 212 15.98 -2.20 -31.77
C ARG A 212 14.56 -1.70 -31.74
N LEU A 213 14.28 -0.82 -30.77
CA LEU A 213 12.98 -0.17 -30.61
C LEU A 213 13.09 1.31 -30.91
N LEU A 214 12.22 1.83 -31.79
CA LEU A 214 12.11 3.24 -32.14
C LEU A 214 10.63 3.61 -32.21
N ASP A 215 10.23 4.70 -31.56
CA ASP A 215 8.86 5.26 -31.58
C ASP A 215 7.74 4.20 -31.35
N GLY A 216 8.00 3.27 -30.41
CA GLY A 216 7.05 2.23 -30.06
C GLY A 216 6.98 1.05 -31.05
N GLN A 217 7.90 0.96 -32.01
CA GLN A 217 7.96 -0.14 -33.00
C GLN A 217 9.32 -0.84 -32.99
N ILE A 218 9.35 -2.13 -33.34
CA ILE A 218 10.58 -2.86 -33.59
C ILE A 218 11.06 -2.51 -34.99
N THR A 219 12.27 -1.97 -35.08
CA THR A 219 12.90 -1.58 -36.34
C THR A 219 13.92 -2.58 -36.81
N ASP A 220 14.55 -3.35 -35.92
CA ASP A 220 15.57 -4.32 -36.23
C ASP A 220 15.58 -5.43 -35.17
N ASP A 221 15.94 -6.65 -35.60
CA ASP A 221 16.09 -7.83 -34.75
C ASP A 221 17.21 -8.70 -35.32
N THR A 222 18.30 -8.82 -34.59
CA THR A 222 19.52 -9.51 -35.10
C THR A 222 19.40 -11.03 -35.24
N ASN A 223 18.44 -11.63 -34.52
CA ASN A 223 18.25 -13.09 -34.52
C ASN A 223 16.77 -13.42 -34.25
N PRO A 224 15.87 -13.06 -35.19
CA PRO A 224 14.44 -13.26 -35.01
C PRO A 224 14.10 -14.73 -34.77
N TYR A 225 13.03 -14.94 -33.98
CA TYR A 225 12.53 -16.27 -33.64
C TYR A 225 11.03 -16.31 -33.92
N ASP A 226 10.66 -17.12 -34.92
CA ASP A 226 9.26 -17.26 -35.36
C ASP A 226 8.59 -18.54 -34.83
N GLY A 227 9.10 -19.07 -33.70
CA GLY A 227 8.51 -20.22 -33.02
C GLY A 227 8.18 -21.36 -33.99
N GLY A 228 9.16 -22.15 -34.41
CA GLY A 228 8.85 -23.43 -35.06
C GLY A 228 7.86 -24.19 -34.18
N GLU A 229 6.98 -25.01 -34.78
CA GLU A 229 6.00 -25.83 -34.06
C GLU A 229 6.70 -26.64 -32.96
N GLU A 230 6.88 -26.00 -31.79
CA GLU A 230 7.16 -26.75 -30.58
C GLU A 230 5.84 -27.44 -30.22
N GLU A 231 5.86 -28.77 -30.22
CA GLU A 231 4.84 -29.66 -29.73
C GLU A 231 4.16 -29.03 -28.52
N ALA A 232 2.81 -29.01 -28.55
CA ALA A 232 1.99 -28.56 -27.43
C ALA A 232 2.55 -29.19 -26.15
N PRO A 233 2.93 -28.42 -25.14
CA PRO A 233 3.53 -28.96 -23.94
C PRO A 233 2.57 -30.00 -23.38
N ALA A 234 3.06 -31.24 -23.28
CA ALA A 234 2.39 -32.29 -22.50
C ALA A 234 1.95 -31.65 -21.19
N ALA A 235 0.68 -31.80 -20.85
CA ALA A 235 -0.06 -31.22 -19.75
C ALA A 235 0.84 -30.78 -18.62
N ALA A 236 1.04 -29.45 -18.48
CA ALA A 236 1.87 -28.87 -17.45
C ALA A 236 1.41 -29.50 -16.13
N ASN A 237 2.30 -30.25 -15.50
CA ASN A 237 2.13 -30.70 -14.14
C ASN A 237 1.60 -29.50 -13.39
N LYS A 238 0.42 -29.63 -12.81
CA LYS A 238 -0.12 -28.70 -11.80
C LYS A 238 0.80 -28.78 -10.61
N GLU A 239 1.99 -28.19 -10.70
CA GLU A 239 2.72 -27.84 -9.52
C GLU A 239 1.76 -26.98 -8.72
N LYS A 240 1.50 -27.45 -7.52
CA LYS A 240 0.66 -26.78 -6.53
C LYS A 240 1.24 -25.38 -6.36
N THR A 241 0.71 -24.42 -7.13
CA THR A 241 1.00 -23.01 -6.91
C THR A 241 0.58 -22.71 -5.48
N GLY A 242 1.57 -22.62 -4.60
CA GLY A 242 1.37 -22.31 -3.20
C GLY A 242 0.51 -21.06 -3.13
N ARG A 243 -0.47 -21.04 -2.24
CA ARG A 243 -1.32 -19.87 -2.01
C ARG A 243 -0.42 -18.66 -1.80
N THR A 244 -0.43 -17.71 -2.73
CA THR A 244 0.20 -16.41 -2.57
C THR A 244 -0.65 -15.59 -1.59
N SER A 245 -0.45 -15.82 -0.29
CA SER A 245 -1.11 -15.02 0.74
C SER A 245 -0.17 -14.80 1.91
N MET A 246 0.03 -13.54 2.25
CA MET A 246 0.78 -13.16 3.44
C MET A 246 -0.07 -13.45 4.68
N SER A 247 0.52 -14.08 5.71
CA SER A 247 -0.15 -14.23 7.00
C SER A 247 -0.43 -12.85 7.60
N PHE A 248 -1.61 -12.68 8.21
CA PHE A 248 -2.01 -11.44 8.90
C PHE A 248 -0.94 -10.98 9.91
N PHE A 249 -0.36 -11.89 10.68
CA PHE A 249 0.71 -11.56 11.64
C PHE A 249 1.98 -11.08 10.95
N THR A 250 2.32 -11.59 9.76
CA THR A 250 3.48 -11.12 8.98
C THR A 250 3.23 -9.71 8.44
N ALA A 251 2.02 -9.44 7.94
CA ALA A 251 1.62 -8.12 7.47
C ALA A 251 1.63 -7.09 8.62
N LEU A 252 1.09 -7.46 9.78
CA LEU A 252 1.07 -6.61 10.98
C LEU A 252 2.50 -6.31 11.47
N SER A 253 3.36 -7.32 11.54
CA SER A 253 4.77 -7.17 11.94
C SER A 253 5.54 -6.26 10.98
N LEU A 254 5.32 -6.39 9.67
CA LEU A 254 5.97 -5.55 8.66
C LEU A 254 5.49 -4.10 8.77
N SER A 255 4.19 -3.89 8.96
CA SER A 255 3.57 -2.57 9.15
C SER A 255 4.09 -1.89 10.42
N PHE A 256 4.14 -2.63 11.53
CA PHE A 256 4.70 -2.13 12.80
C PHE A 256 6.17 -1.75 12.67
N HIS A 257 6.97 -2.58 11.98
CA HIS A 257 8.38 -2.29 11.77
C HIS A 257 8.57 -1.02 10.91
N ASN A 258 7.74 -0.83 9.89
CA ASN A 258 7.73 0.40 9.09
C ASN A 258 7.37 1.64 9.90
N LEU A 259 6.40 1.56 10.81
CA LEU A 259 6.06 2.65 11.74
C LEU A 259 7.24 2.99 12.66
N MET A 260 7.95 1.96 13.15
CA MET A 260 9.11 2.15 14.02
C MET A 260 10.33 2.75 13.33
N THR A 261 10.41 2.73 12.00
CA THR A 261 11.55 3.36 11.28
C THR A 261 11.49 4.89 11.31
N LYS A 262 10.31 5.49 11.42
CA LYS A 262 10.09 6.94 11.48
C LYS A 262 9.53 7.36 12.85
N LYS A 263 10.16 6.89 13.93
CA LYS A 263 9.69 7.03 15.32
C LYS A 263 9.23 8.45 15.67
N ALA A 264 10.03 9.48 15.35
CA ALA A 264 9.72 10.87 15.67
C ALA A 264 8.41 11.33 14.97
N ARG A 265 8.23 11.01 13.69
CA ARG A 265 7.02 11.39 12.95
C ARG A 265 5.80 10.64 13.47
N THR A 266 5.92 9.34 13.71
CA THR A 266 4.84 8.51 14.24
C THR A 266 4.41 8.98 15.63
N PHE A 267 5.37 9.29 16.51
CA PHE A 267 5.08 9.85 17.83
C PHE A 267 4.37 11.22 17.72
N LEU A 268 4.88 12.12 16.87
CA LEU A 268 4.31 13.47 16.72
C LEU A 268 2.87 13.43 16.19
N THR A 269 2.60 12.59 15.19
CA THR A 269 1.24 12.44 14.63
C THR A 269 0.28 11.78 15.62
N SER A 270 0.73 10.77 16.37
CA SER A 270 -0.07 10.13 17.41
C SER A 270 -0.37 11.09 18.56
N PHE A 271 0.64 11.88 18.97
CA PHE A 271 0.47 12.89 20.04
C PHE A 271 -0.51 13.99 19.62
N ALA A 272 -0.38 14.52 18.39
CA ALA A 272 -1.31 15.52 17.86
C ALA A 272 -2.76 14.99 17.82
N GLY A 273 -2.97 13.75 17.41
CA GLY A 273 -4.28 13.10 17.43
C GLY A 273 -4.83 12.88 18.86
N SER A 274 -3.95 12.59 19.80
CA SER A 274 -4.33 12.38 21.21
C SER A 274 -4.82 13.65 21.92
N ILE A 275 -4.34 14.83 21.53
CA ILE A 275 -4.73 16.12 22.15
C ILE A 275 -6.25 16.32 22.03
N GLY A 276 -6.84 16.05 20.86
CA GLY A 276 -8.29 16.16 20.67
C GLY A 276 -9.08 15.21 21.57
N ILE A 277 -8.64 13.97 21.70
CA ILE A 277 -9.29 12.96 22.56
C ILE A 277 -9.17 13.34 24.04
N ILE A 278 -7.97 13.78 24.46
CA ILE A 278 -7.72 14.25 25.83
C ILE A 278 -8.60 15.46 26.15
N GLY A 279 -8.71 16.42 25.22
CA GLY A 279 -9.57 17.60 25.39
C GLY A 279 -11.03 17.22 25.61
N ILE A 280 -11.59 16.35 24.78
CA ILE A 280 -12.96 15.85 24.92
C ILE A 280 -13.14 15.09 26.23
N ALA A 281 -12.21 14.22 26.58
CA ALA A 281 -12.26 13.44 27.81
C ALA A 281 -12.24 14.34 29.06
N LEU A 282 -11.41 15.41 29.07
CA LEU A 282 -11.37 16.40 30.16
C LEU A 282 -12.68 17.16 30.29
N ILE A 283 -13.26 17.61 29.15
CA ILE A 283 -14.55 18.33 29.18
C ILE A 283 -15.66 17.43 29.73
N LEU A 284 -15.73 16.19 29.25
CA LEU A 284 -16.75 15.24 29.74
C LEU A 284 -16.55 14.90 31.23
N SER A 285 -15.30 14.68 31.64
CA SER A 285 -14.96 14.39 33.03
C SER A 285 -15.31 15.58 33.97
N LEU A 286 -14.96 16.80 33.53
CA LEU A 286 -15.32 18.01 34.28
C LEU A 286 -16.85 18.19 34.37
N SER A 287 -17.57 18.03 33.26
CA SER A 287 -19.03 18.11 33.21
C SER A 287 -19.67 17.09 34.13
N SER A 288 -19.24 15.83 34.10
CA SER A 288 -19.74 14.78 34.98
C SER A 288 -19.41 15.05 36.45
N GLY A 289 -18.21 15.59 36.72
CA GLY A 289 -17.80 15.94 38.07
C GLY A 289 -18.61 17.11 38.66
N VAL A 290 -18.89 18.14 37.84
CA VAL A 290 -19.76 19.27 38.26
C VAL A 290 -21.18 18.80 38.49
N GLN A 291 -21.72 17.94 37.61
CA GLN A 291 -23.07 17.39 37.81
C GLN A 291 -23.17 16.60 39.11
N ALA A 292 -22.22 15.70 39.36
CA ALA A 292 -22.19 14.90 40.59
C ALA A 292 -22.03 15.79 41.86
N TYR A 293 -21.33 16.92 41.76
CA TYR A 293 -21.22 17.89 42.85
C TYR A 293 -22.55 18.62 43.11
N ILE A 294 -23.23 19.05 42.03
CA ILE A 294 -24.55 19.69 42.13
C ILE A 294 -25.56 18.74 42.77
N ASP A 295 -25.64 17.50 42.26
CA ASP A 295 -26.56 16.47 42.79
C ASP A 295 -26.30 16.21 44.27
N ARG A 296 -25.05 16.18 44.72
CA ARG A 296 -24.70 16.03 46.14
C ARG A 296 -25.12 17.23 46.99
N VAL A 297 -24.88 18.45 46.50
CA VAL A 297 -25.27 19.68 47.21
C VAL A 297 -26.79 19.79 47.31
N GLU A 298 -27.50 19.39 46.24
CA GLU A 298 -28.95 19.34 46.21
C GLU A 298 -29.49 18.31 47.22
N GLU A 299 -28.92 17.11 47.27
CA GLU A 299 -29.28 16.05 48.22
C GLU A 299 -29.01 16.49 49.67
N ASP A 300 -27.85 17.07 49.97
CA ASP A 300 -27.46 17.57 51.26
C ASP A 300 -28.39 18.73 51.71
N THR A 301 -28.76 19.61 50.78
CA THR A 301 -29.64 20.75 51.06
C THR A 301 -31.06 20.27 51.33
N LEU A 302 -31.61 19.41 50.49
CA LEU A 302 -32.95 18.85 50.66
C LEU A 302 -33.07 18.01 51.93
N SER A 303 -32.02 17.26 52.30
CA SER A 303 -32.01 16.47 53.55
C SER A 303 -31.94 17.36 54.85
N SER A 304 -31.39 18.57 54.70
CA SER A 304 -31.23 19.52 55.84
C SER A 304 -32.47 20.38 56.11
N TYR A 305 -33.39 20.45 55.14
CA TYR A 305 -34.66 21.16 55.38
C TYR A 305 -35.70 20.19 55.95
N PRO A 306 -36.20 20.42 57.18
CA PRO A 306 -37.27 19.61 57.72
C PRO A 306 -38.56 19.83 56.90
N ILE A 307 -39.24 18.75 56.59
CA ILE A 307 -40.59 18.83 56.00
C ILE A 307 -41.52 19.50 56.98
N GLN A 308 -41.88 20.74 56.72
CA GLN A 308 -42.91 21.43 57.51
C GLN A 308 -44.27 21.02 56.95
N LEU A 309 -44.97 20.20 57.70
CA LEU A 309 -46.36 19.95 57.45
C LEU A 309 -47.15 21.15 58.03
N MET A 310 -47.50 22.08 57.17
CA MET A 310 -48.47 23.16 57.59
C MET A 310 -49.89 22.62 57.50
N GLU A 311 -50.60 22.66 58.60
CA GLU A 311 -51.97 22.19 58.69
C GLU A 311 -52.99 23.19 58.06
N THR A 312 -52.49 24.35 57.64
CA THR A 312 -53.29 25.40 56.98
C THR A 312 -52.71 25.69 55.58
N THR A 313 -53.44 25.38 54.56
CA THR A 313 -53.15 25.84 53.17
C THR A 313 -53.79 27.24 53.03
N VAL A 314 -52.99 28.23 52.71
CA VAL A 314 -53.50 29.53 52.29
C VAL A 314 -54.13 29.35 50.91
N ASP A 315 -55.43 29.41 50.82
CA ASP A 315 -56.15 29.37 49.56
C ASP A 315 -56.02 30.72 48.83
N TYR A 316 -55.01 30.86 48.03
CA TYR A 316 -54.77 32.05 47.21
C TYR A 316 -55.94 32.37 46.27
N THR A 317 -56.78 31.40 45.93
CA THR A 317 -57.90 31.57 45.01
C THR A 317 -59.00 32.30 45.74
N SER A 318 -59.29 31.90 46.99
CA SER A 318 -60.23 32.56 47.87
C SER A 318 -59.78 33.97 48.24
N MET A 319 -58.48 34.18 48.53
CA MET A 319 -57.91 35.48 48.80
C MET A 319 -58.02 36.43 47.59
N MET A 320 -57.78 35.94 46.39
CA MET A 320 -57.86 36.72 45.14
C MET A 320 -59.30 37.08 44.82
N ASN A 321 -60.22 36.17 45.02
CA ASN A 321 -61.69 36.45 44.91
C ASN A 321 -62.18 37.47 45.94
N ALA A 322 -61.72 37.37 47.17
CA ALA A 322 -62.07 38.36 48.22
C ALA A 322 -61.53 39.76 47.88
N ILE A 323 -60.37 39.89 47.30
CA ILE A 323 -59.78 41.15 46.81
C ILE A 323 -60.58 41.71 45.63
N MET A 324 -61.04 40.88 44.73
CA MET A 324 -61.84 41.29 43.57
C MET A 324 -63.26 41.73 44.03
N ASP A 325 -63.84 41.03 44.98
CA ASP A 325 -65.17 41.35 45.49
C ASP A 325 -65.21 42.68 46.31
N VAL A 326 -64.11 43.02 46.98
CA VAL A 326 -63.99 44.34 47.68
C VAL A 326 -64.07 45.52 46.71
N ASN A 327 -63.67 45.30 45.39
CA ASN A 327 -63.81 46.33 44.37
C ASN A 327 -65.23 46.39 43.74
N ALA A 328 -66.06 45.38 43.96
CA ALA A 328 -67.41 45.28 43.40
C ALA A 328 -68.52 45.80 44.40
N ALA A 329 -68.19 45.81 45.64
CA ALA A 329 -69.15 46.21 46.67
C ALA A 329 -68.93 47.68 47.19
N SER A 330 -69.36 48.66 46.40
CA SER A 330 -69.67 49.96 46.94
C SER A 330 -71.02 49.87 47.70
N ALA A 331 -71.00 49.13 48.81
CA ALA A 331 -72.15 49.15 49.74
C ALA A 331 -72.16 50.48 50.51
N THR A 332 -73.17 51.25 50.28
CA THR A 332 -73.46 52.42 51.12
C THR A 332 -73.71 51.96 52.52
N HIS A 333 -72.76 52.17 53.42
CA HIS A 333 -72.88 51.88 54.84
C HIS A 333 -73.56 53.02 55.54
N ASP A 334 -74.45 52.67 56.47
CA ASP A 334 -75.12 53.60 57.33
C ASP A 334 -74.12 54.24 58.34
N THR A 335 -74.11 55.57 58.50
CA THR A 335 -73.07 56.29 59.23
C THR A 335 -73.10 56.11 60.74
N ASP A 336 -74.10 55.42 61.27
CA ASP A 336 -74.33 55.23 62.72
C ASP A 336 -73.83 53.87 63.25
N LYS A 337 -73.15 53.04 62.44
CA LYS A 337 -72.74 51.70 62.89
C LYS A 337 -71.28 51.41 62.46
N ILE A 338 -70.56 50.73 63.36
CA ILE A 338 -69.21 50.23 63.07
C ILE A 338 -69.36 48.88 62.45
N TYR A 339 -68.84 48.72 61.19
CA TYR A 339 -68.82 47.45 60.49
C TYR A 339 -67.43 46.84 60.64
N SER A 340 -67.33 45.54 61.00
CA SER A 340 -66.07 44.82 61.03
C SER A 340 -65.72 44.37 59.62
N ASN A 341 -64.49 44.56 59.24
CA ASN A 341 -63.98 44.04 57.93
C ASN A 341 -63.75 42.54 58.07
N THR A 342 -64.60 41.73 57.45
CA THR A 342 -64.59 40.28 57.54
C THR A 342 -63.55 39.61 56.58
N VAL A 343 -62.85 40.38 55.77
CA VAL A 343 -61.86 39.81 54.78
C VAL A 343 -60.78 39.04 55.50
N MET A 344 -60.42 39.37 56.73
CA MET A 344 -59.38 38.66 57.48
C MET A 344 -59.86 37.41 58.23
N THR A 345 -61.19 37.21 58.36
CA THR A 345 -61.76 36.06 59.06
C THR A 345 -62.08 34.86 58.13
N GLU A 346 -62.10 35.07 56.83
CA GLU A 346 -62.30 33.97 55.84
C GLU A 346 -61.00 33.36 55.30
N VAL A 347 -59.85 33.91 55.70
CA VAL A 347 -58.52 33.45 55.17
C VAL A 347 -57.77 32.61 56.21
N THR A 348 -58.26 32.32 57.34
CA THR A 348 -57.66 31.44 58.36
C THR A 348 -58.35 30.11 58.45
#